data_8c514c4ca0d566d9fc492f3e06f875f0
#
_entry.id   8c514c4ca0d566d9fc492f3e06f875f0
#
_cell.length_a   1.000
_cell.length_b   1.000
_cell.length_c   1.000
_cell.angle_alpha   90.00
_cell.angle_beta   90.00
_cell.angle_gamma   90.00
#
_symmetry.space_group_name_H-M   'P 1'
#
loop_
_entity.id
_entity.type
_entity.pdbx_description
1 polymer ?
#
loop_
_entity_poly.entity_id
_entity_poly.type
_entity_poly.pdbx_seq_one_letter_code
_entity_poly.pdbx_strand_id
1 'polypeptide(L)'
;MLTRRRFGVLSFSAVAAGEAAYAKRYLERSKFPSNLTLINSNENPEGPPPVSIEAMKRALPLGGRYRDEDMDALAGEIAEIEKVRPEEVMMASGSSEVLNCAVTAFTSDKLPVITCIPVFELPIETAAAMGHAVVKVPL
;
A
#
# COMPACT_ATOMS: atom_id res chain seq x y z
N MET A 1 -1.27 5.34 36.59
CA MET A 1 -1.93 4.18 35.99
C MET A 1 -3.05 4.65 35.05
N LEU A 2 -3.03 4.30 33.77
CA LEU A 2 -4.07 4.70 32.80
C LEU A 2 -5.32 3.85 33.05
N THR A 3 -6.47 4.50 33.25
CA THR A 3 -7.75 3.78 33.36
C THR A 3 -8.22 3.32 31.95
N ARG A 4 -9.00 2.22 31.87
CA ARG A 4 -9.56 1.71 30.59
C ARG A 4 -10.28 2.81 29.81
N ARG A 5 -10.98 3.71 30.48
CA ARG A 5 -11.67 4.85 29.85
C ARG A 5 -10.70 5.87 29.26
N ARG A 6 -9.61 6.20 29.95
CA ARG A 6 -8.57 7.10 29.44
C ARG A 6 -7.79 6.49 28.29
N PHE A 7 -7.54 5.18 28.35
CA PHE A 7 -6.92 4.45 27.24
C PHE A 7 -7.81 4.49 25.99
N GLY A 8 -9.11 4.20 26.12
CA GLY A 8 -10.04 4.27 24.98
C GLY A 8 -10.15 5.67 24.36
N VAL A 9 -10.20 6.73 25.18
CA VAL A 9 -10.23 8.12 24.68
C VAL A 9 -8.93 8.47 23.94
N LEU A 10 -7.76 8.10 24.49
CA LEU A 10 -6.46 8.36 23.86
C LEU A 10 -6.31 7.60 22.54
N SER A 11 -6.73 6.34 22.50
CA SER A 11 -6.67 5.52 21.27
C SER A 11 -7.58 6.10 20.19
N PHE A 12 -8.81 6.47 20.55
CA PHE A 12 -9.74 7.09 19.60
C PHE A 12 -9.23 8.44 19.09
N SER A 13 -8.67 9.25 19.97
CA SER A 13 -8.11 10.56 19.60
C SER A 13 -6.89 10.41 18.67
N ALA A 14 -6.04 9.39 18.88
CA ALA A 14 -4.88 9.13 18.03
C ALA A 14 -5.30 8.67 16.62
N VAL A 15 -6.30 7.78 16.51
CA VAL A 15 -6.86 7.34 15.24
C VAL A 15 -7.50 8.52 14.50
N ALA A 16 -8.35 9.29 15.16
CA ALA A 16 -9.00 10.45 14.56
C ALA A 16 -8.01 11.53 14.10
N ALA A 17 -6.92 11.74 14.85
CA ALA A 17 -5.84 12.65 14.44
C ALA A 17 -5.08 12.13 13.21
N GLY A 18 -4.85 10.82 13.14
CA GLY A 18 -4.22 10.17 11.97
C GLY A 18 -5.07 10.33 10.72
N GLU A 19 -6.36 10.05 10.81
CA GLU A 19 -7.30 10.21 9.68
C GLU A 19 -7.43 11.67 9.24
N ALA A 20 -7.49 12.62 10.19
CA ALA A 20 -7.54 14.05 9.88
C ALA A 20 -6.25 14.52 9.18
N ALA A 21 -5.09 14.04 9.62
CA ALA A 21 -3.81 14.35 8.98
C ALA A 21 -3.72 13.75 7.55
N TYR A 22 -4.22 12.53 7.37
CA TYR A 22 -4.30 11.89 6.05
C TYR A 22 -5.26 12.63 5.12
N ALA A 23 -6.46 12.96 5.58
CA ALA A 23 -7.45 13.71 4.83
C ALA A 23 -6.92 15.11 4.44
N LYS A 24 -6.24 15.80 5.37
CA LYS A 24 -5.58 17.08 5.08
C LYS A 24 -4.54 16.95 3.98
N ARG A 25 -3.67 15.94 4.07
CA ARG A 25 -2.63 15.68 3.05
C ARG A 25 -3.25 15.36 1.69
N TYR A 26 -4.35 14.59 1.66
CA TYR A 26 -5.09 14.29 0.44
C TYR A 26 -5.71 15.56 -0.19
N LEU A 27 -6.36 16.39 0.62
CA LEU A 27 -6.95 17.67 0.18
C LEU A 27 -5.89 18.70 -0.26
N GLU A 28 -4.70 18.67 0.32
CA GLU A 28 -3.58 19.51 -0.14
C GLU A 28 -3.03 19.02 -1.49
N ARG A 29 -3.01 17.71 -1.74
CA ARG A 29 -2.65 17.13 -3.05
C ARG A 29 -3.61 17.55 -4.16
N SER A 30 -4.90 17.70 -3.85
CA SER A 30 -5.92 18.13 -4.81
C SER A 30 -5.83 19.61 -5.21
N LYS A 31 -4.91 20.39 -4.61
CA LYS A 31 -4.71 21.82 -4.88
C LYS A 31 -3.66 22.11 -5.95
N PHE A 32 -3.15 21.10 -6.62
CA PHE A 32 -2.26 21.35 -7.75
C PHE A 32 -3.01 22.10 -8.85
N PRO A 33 -2.42 23.17 -9.42
CA PRO A 33 -3.01 23.85 -10.56
C PRO A 33 -3.31 22.86 -11.69
N SER A 34 -4.46 23.01 -12.32
CA SER A 34 -4.91 22.10 -13.39
C SER A 34 -4.01 22.07 -14.64
N ASN A 35 -3.10 23.06 -14.75
CA ASN A 35 -2.12 23.16 -15.83
C ASN A 35 -0.75 22.56 -15.46
N LEU A 36 -0.63 21.93 -14.30
CA LEU A 36 0.61 21.28 -13.88
C LEU A 36 0.67 19.86 -14.41
N THR A 37 1.72 19.52 -15.12
CA THR A 37 2.01 18.14 -15.51
C THR A 37 2.70 17.43 -14.34
N LEU A 38 2.06 16.44 -13.75
CA LEU A 38 2.59 15.67 -12.63
C LEU A 38 3.39 14.50 -13.17
N ILE A 39 4.69 14.49 -12.88
CA ILE A 39 5.63 13.41 -13.29
C ILE A 39 6.39 12.81 -12.11
N ASN A 40 5.96 13.12 -10.88
CA ASN A 40 6.71 12.84 -9.65
C ASN A 40 6.35 11.51 -8.97
N SER A 41 5.31 10.81 -9.40
CA SER A 41 4.78 9.64 -8.69
C SER A 41 4.63 8.38 -9.54
N ASN A 42 5.13 8.39 -10.77
CA ASN A 42 5.03 7.27 -11.72
C ASN A 42 3.56 6.76 -11.87
N GLU A 43 2.62 7.70 -11.94
CA GLU A 43 1.18 7.41 -12.06
C GLU A 43 0.82 7.20 -13.55
N ASN A 44 -0.24 6.41 -13.79
CA ASN A 44 -0.84 6.34 -15.12
C ASN A 44 -1.74 7.58 -15.34
N PRO A 45 -1.37 8.53 -16.22
CA PRO A 45 -2.11 9.77 -16.43
C PRO A 45 -3.49 9.54 -17.06
N GLU A 46 -3.69 8.42 -17.75
CA GLU A 46 -4.95 8.09 -18.42
C GLU A 46 -5.99 7.46 -17.46
N GLY A 47 -5.51 7.06 -16.27
CA GLY A 47 -6.36 6.40 -15.27
C GLY A 47 -6.80 4.98 -15.71
N PRO A 48 -7.81 4.42 -15.06
CA PRO A 48 -8.32 3.09 -15.38
C PRO A 48 -9.12 3.09 -16.70
N PRO A 49 -9.10 1.99 -17.48
CA PRO A 49 -9.90 1.90 -18.69
C PRO A 49 -11.42 1.97 -18.39
N PRO A 50 -12.23 2.44 -19.34
CA PRO A 50 -13.68 2.63 -19.14
C PRO A 50 -14.41 1.37 -18.65
N VAL A 51 -14.03 0.20 -19.14
CA VAL A 51 -14.62 -1.09 -18.70
C VAL A 51 -14.38 -1.34 -17.20
N SER A 52 -13.21 -0.98 -16.69
CA SER A 52 -12.89 -1.10 -15.26
C SER A 52 -13.69 -0.10 -14.43
N ILE A 53 -13.86 1.13 -14.92
CA ILE A 53 -14.70 2.15 -14.26
C ILE A 53 -16.14 1.64 -14.11
N GLU A 54 -16.71 1.09 -15.16
CA GLU A 54 -18.07 0.54 -15.12
C GLU A 54 -18.18 -0.68 -14.20
N ALA A 55 -17.17 -1.53 -14.16
CA ALA A 55 -17.11 -2.65 -13.21
C ALA A 55 -17.06 -2.17 -11.76
N MET A 56 -16.22 -1.16 -11.46
CA MET A 56 -16.16 -0.55 -10.12
C MET A 56 -17.51 0.06 -9.70
N LYS A 57 -18.19 0.78 -10.60
CA LYS A 57 -19.52 1.34 -10.32
C LYS A 57 -20.53 0.28 -9.94
N ARG A 58 -20.53 -0.86 -10.64
CA ARG A 58 -21.42 -2.00 -10.32
C ARG A 58 -21.07 -2.65 -8.98
N ALA A 59 -19.81 -2.66 -8.61
CA ALA A 59 -19.34 -3.27 -7.36
C ALA A 59 -19.55 -2.38 -6.13
N LEU A 60 -19.68 -1.07 -6.27
CA LEU A 60 -19.82 -0.13 -5.15
C LEU A 60 -20.87 -0.55 -4.10
N PRO A 61 -22.09 -1.00 -4.45
CA PRO A 61 -23.08 -1.42 -3.45
C PRO A 61 -22.64 -2.64 -2.62
N LEU A 62 -21.65 -3.39 -3.08
CA LEU A 62 -21.11 -4.58 -2.41
C LEU A 62 -19.96 -4.26 -1.45
N GLY A 63 -19.46 -3.02 -1.44
CA GLY A 63 -18.28 -2.60 -0.67
C GLY A 63 -18.41 -2.71 0.86
N GLY A 64 -19.62 -2.96 1.39
CA GLY A 64 -19.84 -3.26 2.81
C GLY A 64 -19.74 -4.75 3.17
N ARG A 65 -19.31 -5.61 2.25
CA ARG A 65 -19.20 -7.07 2.45
C ARG A 65 -17.76 -7.53 2.26
N TYR A 66 -17.38 -8.54 3.02
CA TYR A 66 -16.19 -9.32 2.71
C TYR A 66 -16.45 -10.13 1.44
N ARG A 67 -15.52 -10.09 0.51
CA ARG A 67 -15.62 -10.69 -0.82
C ARG A 67 -14.39 -11.57 -1.08
N ASP A 68 -14.14 -12.51 -0.17
CA ASP A 68 -12.98 -13.40 -0.23
C ASP A 68 -13.00 -14.24 -1.52
N GLU A 69 -14.20 -14.66 -1.96
CA GLU A 69 -14.39 -15.39 -3.22
C GLU A 69 -13.94 -14.62 -4.47
N ASP A 70 -14.14 -13.28 -4.49
CA ASP A 70 -13.66 -12.43 -5.59
C ASP A 70 -12.13 -12.30 -5.57
N MET A 71 -11.53 -12.27 -4.38
CA MET A 71 -10.08 -12.24 -4.22
C MET A 71 -9.45 -13.55 -4.71
N ASP A 72 -10.04 -14.69 -4.33
CA ASP A 72 -9.58 -16.00 -4.78
C ASP A 72 -9.72 -16.16 -6.29
N ALA A 73 -10.85 -15.71 -6.86
CA ALA A 73 -11.06 -15.73 -8.31
C ALA A 73 -10.02 -14.88 -9.04
N LEU A 74 -9.75 -13.65 -8.56
CA LEU A 74 -8.75 -12.78 -9.16
C LEU A 74 -7.33 -13.37 -9.05
N ALA A 75 -6.98 -13.95 -7.90
CA ALA A 75 -5.70 -14.63 -7.72
C ALA A 75 -5.54 -15.80 -8.70
N GLY A 76 -6.62 -16.55 -8.93
CA GLY A 76 -6.65 -17.62 -9.92
C GLY A 76 -6.44 -17.13 -11.35
N GLU A 77 -7.12 -16.05 -11.76
CA GLU A 77 -6.96 -15.46 -13.09
C GLU A 77 -5.51 -14.93 -13.30
N ILE A 78 -4.93 -14.28 -12.31
CA ILE A 78 -3.55 -13.81 -12.36
C ILE A 78 -2.59 -15.00 -12.48
N ALA A 79 -2.80 -16.05 -11.69
CA ALA A 79 -1.98 -17.25 -11.71
C ALA A 79 -1.99 -17.94 -13.09
N GLU A 80 -3.14 -17.98 -13.75
CA GLU A 80 -3.27 -18.52 -15.10
C GLU A 80 -2.48 -17.69 -16.13
N ILE A 81 -2.59 -16.36 -16.07
CA ILE A 81 -1.87 -15.43 -16.95
C ILE A 81 -0.36 -15.55 -16.76
N GLU A 82 0.10 -15.55 -15.51
CA GLU A 82 1.51 -15.59 -15.14
C GLU A 82 2.10 -17.01 -15.17
N LYS A 83 1.28 -18.04 -15.37
CA LYS A 83 1.65 -19.47 -15.39
C LYS A 83 2.33 -19.93 -14.09
N VAL A 84 1.80 -19.48 -12.99
CA VAL A 84 2.17 -19.88 -11.62
C VAL A 84 0.99 -20.55 -10.94
N ARG A 85 1.21 -21.11 -9.75
CA ARG A 85 0.12 -21.68 -8.95
C ARG A 85 -0.64 -20.56 -8.22
N PRO A 86 -1.96 -20.68 -7.97
CA PRO A 86 -2.72 -19.67 -7.24
C PRO A 86 -2.12 -19.30 -5.86
N GLU A 87 -1.55 -20.27 -5.16
CA GLU A 87 -0.89 -20.05 -3.87
C GLU A 87 0.45 -19.27 -3.95
N GLU A 88 0.94 -19.02 -5.15
CA GLU A 88 2.11 -18.17 -5.42
C GLU A 88 1.72 -16.72 -5.71
N VAL A 89 0.41 -16.42 -5.72
CA VAL A 89 -0.13 -15.08 -5.93
C VAL A 89 -0.61 -14.52 -4.59
N MET A 90 -0.04 -13.41 -4.17
CA MET A 90 -0.46 -12.68 -2.98
C MET A 90 -1.16 -11.39 -3.37
N MET A 91 -2.40 -11.24 -2.95
CA MET A 91 -3.19 -10.02 -3.13
C MET A 91 -2.96 -9.05 -1.97
N ALA A 92 -2.85 -7.77 -2.27
CA ALA A 92 -2.66 -6.73 -1.26
C ALA A 92 -3.20 -5.36 -1.73
N SER A 93 -3.30 -4.41 -0.82
CA SER A 93 -3.71 -3.02 -1.12
C SER A 93 -2.55 -2.23 -1.74
N GLY A 94 -2.18 -2.61 -2.95
CA GLY A 94 -1.06 -2.04 -3.70
C GLY A 94 0.29 -2.66 -3.34
N SER A 95 1.28 -2.41 -4.21
CA SER A 95 2.64 -2.95 -4.07
C SER A 95 3.35 -2.49 -2.78
N SER A 96 2.97 -1.36 -2.21
CA SER A 96 3.56 -0.85 -0.96
C SER A 96 3.31 -1.80 0.21
N GLU A 97 2.12 -2.39 0.31
CA GLU A 97 1.82 -3.38 1.35
C GLU A 97 2.65 -4.64 1.14
N VAL A 98 2.74 -5.13 -0.09
CA VAL A 98 3.57 -6.30 -0.42
C VAL A 98 5.03 -6.07 -0.04
N LEU A 99 5.59 -4.90 -0.37
CA LEU A 99 6.97 -4.54 -0.03
C LEU A 99 7.19 -4.49 1.48
N ASN A 100 6.26 -3.91 2.24
CA ASN A 100 6.33 -3.89 3.70
C ASN A 100 6.26 -5.29 4.30
N CYS A 101 5.37 -6.14 3.81
CA CYS A 101 5.28 -7.54 4.21
C CYS A 101 6.57 -8.30 3.89
N ALA A 102 7.14 -8.11 2.69
CA ALA A 102 8.37 -8.76 2.28
C ALA A 102 9.56 -8.34 3.18
N VAL A 103 9.72 -7.03 3.44
CA VAL A 103 10.76 -6.55 4.36
C VAL A 103 10.59 -7.18 5.74
N THR A 104 9.35 -7.18 6.25
CA THR A 104 9.06 -7.74 7.58
C THR A 104 9.38 -9.24 7.67
N ALA A 105 9.04 -9.99 6.62
CA ALA A 105 9.16 -11.45 6.62
C ALA A 105 10.59 -11.93 6.35
N PHE A 106 11.35 -11.21 5.52
CA PHE A 106 12.62 -11.72 4.99
C PHE A 106 13.85 -10.97 5.49
N THR A 107 13.70 -9.93 6.33
CA THR A 107 14.84 -9.18 6.86
C THR A 107 14.87 -9.16 8.38
N SER A 108 16.05 -8.84 8.94
CA SER A 108 16.26 -8.70 10.38
C SER A 108 17.49 -7.82 10.64
N ASP A 109 17.89 -7.68 11.90
CA ASP A 109 19.17 -7.07 12.29
C ASP A 109 20.40 -7.75 11.67
N LYS A 110 20.27 -9.05 11.31
CA LYS A 110 21.35 -9.89 10.72
C LYS A 110 21.15 -10.18 9.23
N LEU A 111 19.95 -9.98 8.70
CA LEU A 111 19.60 -10.21 7.30
C LEU A 111 19.21 -8.86 6.67
N PRO A 112 20.15 -8.13 6.08
CA PRO A 112 19.89 -6.79 5.57
C PRO A 112 19.00 -6.78 4.33
N VAL A 113 18.30 -5.67 4.12
CA VAL A 113 17.82 -5.30 2.79
C VAL A 113 19.04 -4.92 1.96
N ILE A 114 19.22 -5.57 0.80
CA ILE A 114 20.23 -5.16 -0.19
C ILE A 114 19.49 -4.52 -1.36
N THR A 115 19.84 -3.31 -1.72
CA THR A 115 19.17 -2.57 -2.78
C THR A 115 20.14 -1.67 -3.54
N CYS A 116 19.84 -1.38 -4.80
CA CYS A 116 20.57 -0.36 -5.56
C CYS A 116 20.04 1.05 -5.25
N ILE A 117 20.86 2.05 -5.54
CA ILE A 117 20.48 3.48 -5.45
C ILE A 117 20.85 4.18 -6.77
N PRO A 118 19.94 5.04 -7.31
CA PRO A 118 18.60 5.42 -6.79
C PRO A 118 17.54 4.32 -6.95
N VAL A 119 16.57 4.28 -6.04
CA VAL A 119 15.50 3.29 -6.00
C VAL A 119 14.26 3.88 -5.30
N PHE A 120 13.12 3.22 -5.41
CA PHE A 120 11.95 3.52 -4.58
C PHE A 120 12.26 3.22 -3.10
N GLU A 121 12.16 4.24 -2.24
CA GLU A 121 12.75 4.24 -0.89
C GLU A 121 11.97 3.42 0.15
N LEU A 122 10.72 3.08 -0.09
CA LEU A 122 9.86 2.44 0.90
C LEU A 122 10.46 1.20 1.60
N PRO A 123 11.10 0.24 0.89
CA PRO A 123 11.74 -0.91 1.55
C PRO A 123 12.89 -0.48 2.48
N ILE A 124 13.61 0.57 2.12
CA ILE A 124 14.71 1.12 2.92
C ILE A 124 14.16 1.74 4.21
N GLU A 125 13.12 2.56 4.08
CA GLU A 125 12.47 3.24 5.20
C GLU A 125 11.82 2.25 6.17
N THR A 126 11.15 1.23 5.62
CA THR A 126 10.54 0.16 6.42
C THR A 126 11.58 -0.62 7.21
N ALA A 127 12.66 -1.06 6.56
CA ALA A 127 13.74 -1.77 7.23
C ALA A 127 14.39 -0.90 8.33
N ALA A 128 14.67 0.36 8.03
CA ALA A 128 15.25 1.31 8.99
C ALA A 128 14.34 1.54 10.20
N ALA A 129 13.02 1.69 9.98
CA ALA A 129 12.04 1.85 11.05
C ALA A 129 11.95 0.63 11.97
N MET A 130 12.24 -0.57 11.44
CA MET A 130 12.29 -1.83 12.19
C MET A 130 13.66 -2.09 12.85
N GLY A 131 14.66 -1.24 12.63
CA GLY A 131 16.03 -1.45 13.11
C GLY A 131 16.80 -2.50 12.31
N HIS A 132 16.32 -2.88 11.13
CA HIS A 132 16.99 -3.83 10.25
C HIS A 132 18.10 -3.15 9.44
N ALA A 133 19.16 -3.90 9.15
CA ALA A 133 20.26 -3.39 8.36
C ALA A 133 19.88 -3.16 6.90
N VAL A 134 20.46 -2.13 6.27
CA VAL A 134 20.27 -1.81 4.84
C VAL A 134 21.62 -1.64 4.18
N VAL A 135 21.85 -2.37 3.10
CA VAL A 135 23.04 -2.24 2.24
C VAL A 135 22.63 -1.59 0.93
N LYS A 136 23.18 -0.40 0.68
CA LYS A 136 22.91 0.37 -0.54
C LYS A 136 24.08 0.22 -1.52
N VAL A 137 23.79 -0.21 -2.73
CA VAL A 137 24.76 -0.41 -3.81
C VAL A 137 24.50 0.66 -4.87
N PRO A 138 25.45 1.51 -5.22
CA PRO A 138 25.32 2.45 -6.33
C PRO A 138 25.12 1.71 -7.66
N LEU A 139 24.27 2.28 -8.55
CA LEU A 139 24.13 1.82 -9.95
C LEU A 139 25.27 2.32 -10.82
#